data_efefe1d4423d7baf6e74d2119bc5feca
#
_entry.id   efefe1d4423d7baf6e74d2119bc5feca
#
_cell.length_a   1.000
_cell.length_b   1.000
_cell.length_c   1.000
_cell.angle_alpha   90.00
_cell.angle_beta   90.00
_cell.angle_gamma   90.00
#
_symmetry.space_group_name_H-M   'P 1'
#
loop_
_entity.id
_entity.type
_entity.pdbx_description
1 polymer ?
#
loop_
_entity_poly.entity_id
_entity_poly.type
_entity_poly.pdbx_seq_one_letter_code
_entity_poly.pdbx_strand_id
1 'polypeptide(L)'
;KLVLPLPERAQEIEVLSRHASGFDPRHLPSAGLRAVAGVQDLAQARAQVSTVGVTPEVLAYVVDLVRATRSMPSVALGVSPRGATALLAASRAWAWLAGRSFVTPDDIKALALPTLRHRIKLRAEAEMEGITPQSVIESVLRTVPVPR
;
A
#
# COMPACT_ATOMS: atom_id res chain seq x y z
N LYS A 1 -3.46 1.49 1.44
CA LYS A 1 -4.90 1.25 1.36
C LYS A 1 -5.21 0.40 0.13
N LEU A 2 -5.75 -0.78 0.34
CA LEU A 2 -6.29 -1.61 -0.74
C LEU A 2 -7.73 -1.17 -1.05
N VAL A 3 -8.13 -1.26 -2.32
CA VAL A 3 -9.51 -1.02 -2.76
C VAL A 3 -10.03 -2.36 -3.26
N LEU A 4 -11.11 -2.82 -2.62
CA LEU A 4 -11.84 -3.99 -3.07
C LEU A 4 -13.02 -3.51 -3.93
N PRO A 5 -13.22 -4.08 -5.11
CA PRO A 5 -14.41 -3.82 -5.90
C PRO A 5 -15.65 -4.36 -5.18
N LEU A 6 -16.82 -3.86 -5.53
CA LEU A 6 -18.06 -4.47 -5.09
C LEU A 6 -18.17 -5.87 -5.74
N PRO A 7 -18.78 -6.84 -5.02
CA PRO A 7 -19.04 -8.15 -5.58
C PRO A 7 -19.99 -8.09 -6.77
N GLU A 8 -19.91 -9.07 -7.64
CA GLU A 8 -20.92 -9.28 -8.69
C GLU A 8 -22.29 -9.68 -8.08
N ARG A 9 -23.40 -9.38 -8.78
CA ARG A 9 -24.76 -9.67 -8.28
C ARG A 9 -24.94 -11.09 -7.76
N ALA A 10 -24.37 -12.07 -8.44
CA ALA A 10 -24.46 -13.47 -8.00
C ALA A 10 -23.76 -13.71 -6.65
N GLN A 11 -22.62 -13.06 -6.42
CA GLN A 11 -21.88 -13.12 -5.18
C GLN A 11 -22.61 -12.40 -4.03
N GLU A 12 -23.28 -11.28 -4.31
CA GLU A 12 -24.12 -10.59 -3.33
C GLU A 12 -25.29 -11.47 -2.89
N ILE A 13 -25.96 -12.17 -3.82
CA ILE A 13 -27.01 -13.13 -3.51
C ILE A 13 -26.47 -14.26 -2.63
N GLU A 14 -25.28 -14.79 -2.94
CA GLU A 14 -24.62 -15.84 -2.13
C GLU A 14 -24.33 -15.36 -0.70
N VAL A 15 -23.86 -14.12 -0.54
CA VAL A 15 -23.63 -13.52 0.80
C VAL A 15 -24.94 -13.47 1.59
N LEU A 16 -26.02 -12.99 0.99
CA LEU A 16 -27.34 -12.91 1.64
C LEU A 16 -27.89 -14.30 1.97
N SER A 17 -27.72 -15.27 1.07
CA SER A 17 -28.14 -16.66 1.27
C SER A 17 -27.44 -17.28 2.47
N ARG A 18 -26.12 -17.09 2.62
CA ARG A 18 -25.35 -17.56 3.78
C ARG A 18 -25.86 -16.93 5.08
N HIS A 19 -26.10 -15.62 5.10
CA HIS A 19 -26.66 -14.95 6.26
C HIS A 19 -28.06 -15.47 6.60
N ALA A 20 -28.92 -15.69 5.62
CA ALA A 20 -30.26 -16.25 5.82
C ALA A 20 -30.20 -17.69 6.38
N SER A 21 -29.14 -18.44 6.07
CA SER A 21 -28.88 -19.80 6.61
C SER A 21 -28.21 -19.78 7.98
N GLY A 22 -28.04 -18.63 8.63
CA GLY A 22 -27.47 -18.53 9.97
C GLY A 22 -25.94 -18.39 10.03
N PHE A 23 -25.29 -18.07 8.90
CA PHE A 23 -23.86 -17.75 8.91
C PHE A 23 -23.59 -16.48 9.74
N ASP A 24 -22.75 -16.60 10.79
CA ASP A 24 -22.25 -15.47 11.57
C ASP A 24 -20.78 -15.18 11.21
N PRO A 25 -20.47 -14.03 10.57
CA PRO A 25 -19.10 -13.68 10.21
C PRO A 25 -18.19 -13.44 11.42
N ARG A 26 -18.73 -13.33 12.63
CA ARG A 26 -17.94 -13.22 13.87
C ARG A 26 -17.45 -14.58 14.38
N HIS A 27 -18.02 -15.67 13.88
CA HIS A 27 -17.65 -17.04 14.24
C HIS A 27 -17.00 -17.75 13.06
N LEU A 28 -15.76 -17.34 12.72
CA LEU A 28 -15.02 -17.83 11.57
C LEU A 28 -14.80 -19.35 11.50
N PRO A 29 -14.61 -20.08 12.63
CA PRO A 29 -14.48 -21.53 12.58
C PRO A 29 -15.69 -22.25 11.96
N SER A 30 -16.91 -21.71 12.09
CA SER A 30 -18.12 -22.30 11.48
C SER A 30 -18.07 -22.22 9.93
N ALA A 31 -17.26 -21.33 9.36
CA ALA A 31 -17.00 -21.21 7.93
C ALA A 31 -15.81 -22.07 7.45
N GLY A 32 -15.28 -22.96 8.30
CA GLY A 32 -14.11 -23.78 7.98
C GLY A 32 -12.77 -23.03 8.00
N LEU A 33 -12.75 -21.77 8.46
CA LEU A 33 -11.53 -20.99 8.59
C LEU A 33 -10.78 -21.40 9.87
N ARG A 34 -9.46 -21.55 9.74
CA ARG A 34 -8.56 -21.85 10.85
C ARG A 34 -7.38 -20.90 10.84
N ALA A 35 -6.84 -20.64 12.02
CA ALA A 35 -5.62 -19.85 12.15
C ALA A 35 -4.46 -20.55 11.43
N VAL A 36 -3.74 -19.79 10.61
CA VAL A 36 -2.52 -20.27 9.89
C VAL A 36 -1.24 -19.75 10.55
N ALA A 37 -1.35 -18.75 11.44
CA ALA A 37 -0.24 -18.20 12.22
C ALA A 37 -0.77 -17.65 13.55
N GLY A 38 0.07 -17.68 14.57
CA GLY A 38 -0.22 -17.11 15.90
C GLY A 38 0.49 -15.79 16.14
N VAL A 39 0.31 -15.26 17.35
CA VAL A 39 0.94 -13.98 17.78
C VAL A 39 2.46 -14.08 17.76
N GLN A 40 3.01 -15.23 18.14
CA GLN A 40 4.47 -15.48 18.14
C GLN A 40 5.05 -15.43 16.72
N ASP A 41 4.36 -16.07 15.76
CA ASP A 41 4.78 -16.08 14.36
C ASP A 41 4.80 -14.66 13.78
N LEU A 42 3.79 -13.85 14.11
CA LEU A 42 3.73 -12.44 13.69
C LEU A 42 4.82 -11.60 14.34
N ALA A 43 5.15 -11.84 15.61
CA ALA A 43 6.23 -11.14 16.29
C ALA A 43 7.60 -11.48 15.67
N GLN A 44 7.83 -12.75 15.37
CA GLN A 44 9.04 -13.22 14.69
C GLN A 44 9.16 -12.64 13.28
N ALA A 45 8.07 -12.67 12.50
CA ALA A 45 8.03 -12.08 11.16
C ALA A 45 8.37 -10.58 11.19
N ARG A 46 7.79 -9.82 12.12
CA ARG A 46 8.12 -8.40 12.30
C ARG A 46 9.58 -8.16 12.64
N ALA A 47 10.17 -8.99 13.51
CA ALA A 47 11.58 -8.90 13.82
C ALA A 47 12.44 -9.15 12.57
N GLN A 48 12.13 -10.16 11.77
CA GLN A 48 12.82 -10.45 10.51
C GLN A 48 12.66 -9.34 9.48
N VAL A 49 11.46 -8.78 9.31
CA VAL A 49 11.22 -7.62 8.42
C VAL A 49 12.09 -6.42 8.81
N SER A 50 12.34 -6.21 10.10
CA SER A 50 13.18 -5.11 10.56
C SER A 50 14.65 -5.24 10.15
N THR A 51 15.12 -6.46 9.88
CA THR A 51 16.52 -6.73 9.44
C THR A 51 16.72 -6.59 7.93
N VAL A 52 15.64 -6.43 7.14
CA VAL A 52 15.74 -6.23 5.69
C VAL A 52 16.53 -4.94 5.40
N GLY A 53 17.62 -5.07 4.66
CA GLY A 53 18.54 -3.97 4.35
C GLY A 53 17.91 -2.95 3.40
N VAL A 54 18.33 -1.70 3.54
CA VAL A 54 17.95 -0.60 2.64
C VAL A 54 19.19 0.25 2.42
N THR A 55 19.59 0.45 1.17
CA THR A 55 20.75 1.27 0.85
C THR A 55 20.44 2.76 0.96
N PRO A 56 21.45 3.63 1.15
CA PRO A 56 21.28 5.07 1.18
C PRO A 56 20.58 5.62 -0.09
N GLU A 57 20.88 5.03 -1.25
CA GLU A 57 20.32 5.42 -2.55
C GLU A 57 18.81 5.14 -2.62
N VAL A 58 18.36 4.00 -2.08
CA VAL A 58 16.94 3.66 -1.99
C VAL A 58 16.23 4.56 -0.99
N LEU A 59 16.88 4.92 0.12
CA LEU A 59 16.33 5.90 1.07
C LEU A 59 16.16 7.27 0.43
N ALA A 60 17.18 7.74 -0.31
CA ALA A 60 17.11 9.00 -1.06
C ALA A 60 15.97 8.96 -2.08
N TYR A 61 15.83 7.87 -2.84
CA TYR A 61 14.76 7.69 -3.81
C TYR A 61 13.36 7.81 -3.17
N VAL A 62 13.13 7.18 -2.00
CA VAL A 62 11.86 7.35 -1.25
C VAL A 62 11.61 8.80 -0.90
N VAL A 63 12.64 9.52 -0.44
CA VAL A 63 12.54 10.94 -0.10
C VAL A 63 12.22 11.77 -1.32
N ASP A 64 12.90 11.54 -2.44
CA ASP A 64 12.68 12.27 -3.69
C ASP A 64 11.27 12.06 -4.24
N LEU A 65 10.75 10.83 -4.20
CA LEU A 65 9.37 10.53 -4.57
C LEU A 65 8.36 11.34 -3.73
N VAL A 66 8.50 11.33 -2.40
CA VAL A 66 7.54 12.05 -1.55
C VAL A 66 7.69 13.57 -1.68
N ARG A 67 8.90 14.09 -1.88
CA ARG A 67 9.14 15.51 -2.16
C ARG A 67 8.52 15.93 -3.49
N ALA A 68 8.67 15.13 -4.53
CA ALA A 68 8.08 15.39 -5.83
C ALA A 68 6.54 15.51 -5.73
N THR A 69 5.86 14.69 -4.90
CA THR A 69 4.41 14.86 -4.69
C THR A 69 4.03 16.23 -4.13
N ARG A 70 4.91 16.87 -3.34
CA ARG A 70 4.65 18.19 -2.72
C ARG A 70 4.86 19.34 -3.70
N SER A 71 5.65 19.11 -4.75
CA SER A 71 5.98 20.12 -5.76
C SER A 71 5.04 20.07 -6.97
N MET A 72 4.10 19.13 -7.02
CA MET A 72 3.14 19.02 -8.12
C MET A 72 2.11 20.16 -8.05
N PRO A 73 1.90 20.92 -9.13
CA PRO A 73 0.93 22.05 -9.14
C PRO A 73 -0.51 21.63 -8.82
N SER A 74 -0.91 20.41 -9.21
CA SER A 74 -2.23 19.84 -8.95
C SER A 74 -2.47 19.44 -7.49
N VAL A 75 -1.43 19.45 -6.65
CA VAL A 75 -1.49 18.92 -5.28
C VAL A 75 -1.63 20.07 -4.28
N ALA A 76 -2.67 20.02 -3.44
CA ALA A 76 -2.85 20.93 -2.30
C ALA A 76 -2.06 20.44 -1.07
N LEU A 77 -2.03 19.11 -0.84
CA LEU A 77 -1.25 18.50 0.24
C LEU A 77 -0.59 17.23 -0.28
N GLY A 78 0.74 17.26 -0.39
CA GLY A 78 1.55 16.10 -0.78
C GLY A 78 1.86 15.17 0.39
N VAL A 79 2.60 14.12 0.10
CA VAL A 79 2.93 13.08 1.08
C VAL A 79 3.84 13.62 2.19
N SER A 80 3.46 13.39 3.44
CA SER A 80 4.23 13.78 4.62
C SER A 80 5.42 12.81 4.86
N PRO A 81 6.39 13.17 5.73
CA PRO A 81 7.46 12.25 6.15
C PRO A 81 6.92 10.92 6.73
N ARG A 82 5.78 10.94 7.43
CA ARG A 82 5.09 9.73 7.89
C ARG A 82 4.66 8.82 6.73
N GLY A 83 4.32 9.39 5.57
CA GLY A 83 4.04 8.63 4.35
C GLY A 83 5.29 7.94 3.80
N ALA A 84 6.44 8.61 3.84
CA ALA A 84 7.73 8.03 3.45
C ALA A 84 8.10 6.83 4.33
N THR A 85 7.98 6.97 5.66
CA THR A 85 8.25 5.85 6.60
C THR A 85 7.28 4.68 6.39
N ALA A 86 6.01 4.96 6.09
CA ALA A 86 5.03 3.92 5.79
C ALA A 86 5.36 3.18 4.48
N LEU A 87 5.81 3.90 3.43
CA LEU A 87 6.25 3.29 2.19
C LEU A 87 7.46 2.39 2.41
N LEU A 88 8.48 2.89 3.13
CA LEU A 88 9.68 2.13 3.45
C LEU A 88 9.35 0.85 4.24
N ALA A 89 8.50 0.95 5.28
CA ALA A 89 8.09 -0.20 6.08
C ALA A 89 7.33 -1.26 5.24
N ALA A 90 6.43 -0.82 4.37
CA ALA A 90 5.70 -1.70 3.46
C ALA A 90 6.64 -2.39 2.46
N SER A 91 7.64 -1.67 1.93
CA SER A 91 8.62 -2.22 0.98
C SER A 91 9.55 -3.25 1.63
N ARG A 92 9.94 -3.03 2.90
CA ARG A 92 10.69 -4.05 3.67
C ARG A 92 9.88 -5.34 3.82
N ALA A 93 8.61 -5.21 4.22
CA ALA A 93 7.73 -6.37 4.36
C ALA A 93 7.51 -7.09 3.02
N TRP A 94 7.39 -6.33 1.93
CA TRP A 94 7.25 -6.88 0.58
C TRP A 94 8.48 -7.65 0.13
N ALA A 95 9.68 -7.09 0.32
CA ALA A 95 10.94 -7.75 0.02
C ALA A 95 11.12 -9.04 0.83
N TRP A 96 10.79 -9.01 2.13
CA TRP A 96 10.80 -10.18 3.00
C TRP A 96 9.83 -11.27 2.54
N LEU A 97 8.60 -10.93 2.20
CA LEU A 97 7.61 -11.86 1.65
C LEU A 97 8.07 -12.48 0.32
N ALA A 98 8.88 -11.76 -0.46
CA ALA A 98 9.51 -12.26 -1.67
C ALA A 98 10.82 -13.04 -1.41
N GLY A 99 11.16 -13.35 -0.15
CA GLY A 99 12.36 -14.10 0.24
C GLY A 99 13.67 -13.32 0.11
N ARG A 100 13.63 -11.98 0.02
CA ARG A 100 14.82 -11.14 -0.13
C ARG A 100 15.22 -10.46 1.17
N SER A 101 16.51 -10.26 1.36
CA SER A 101 17.09 -9.59 2.52
C SER A 101 17.34 -8.09 2.31
N PHE A 102 16.94 -7.53 1.18
CA PHE A 102 17.11 -6.11 0.85
C PHE A 102 15.96 -5.58 0.00
N VAL A 103 15.71 -4.26 0.09
CA VAL A 103 14.70 -3.53 -0.67
C VAL A 103 15.30 -3.03 -1.98
N THR A 104 14.56 -3.18 -3.07
CA THR A 104 14.90 -2.64 -4.39
C THR A 104 14.06 -1.40 -4.73
N PRO A 105 14.49 -0.55 -5.67
CA PRO A 105 13.65 0.54 -6.18
C PRO A 105 12.31 0.05 -6.75
N ASP A 106 12.26 -1.16 -7.31
CA ASP A 106 11.02 -1.71 -7.86
C ASP A 106 10.01 -2.08 -6.77
N ASP A 107 10.47 -2.48 -5.57
CA ASP A 107 9.59 -2.66 -4.42
C ASP A 107 8.94 -1.33 -3.99
N ILE A 108 9.72 -0.25 -4.01
CA ILE A 108 9.23 1.10 -3.72
C ILE A 108 8.15 1.51 -4.74
N LYS A 109 8.40 1.29 -6.05
CA LYS A 109 7.44 1.58 -7.12
C LYS A 109 6.15 0.78 -6.97
N ALA A 110 6.26 -0.54 -6.75
CA ALA A 110 5.11 -1.43 -6.60
C ALA A 110 4.19 -1.01 -5.44
N LEU A 111 4.78 -0.53 -4.34
CA LEU A 111 4.04 -0.15 -3.15
C LEU A 111 3.71 1.33 -3.03
N ALA A 112 4.21 2.18 -3.95
CA ALA A 112 3.94 3.62 -3.92
C ALA A 112 2.43 3.91 -4.00
N LEU A 113 1.74 3.38 -4.98
CA LEU A 113 0.31 3.64 -5.17
C LEU A 113 -0.56 3.22 -3.97
N PRO A 114 -0.55 1.96 -3.50
CA PRO A 114 -1.40 1.53 -2.39
C PRO A 114 -1.06 2.22 -1.07
N THR A 115 0.18 2.70 -0.90
CA THR A 115 0.63 3.35 0.33
C THR A 115 0.40 4.85 0.33
N LEU A 116 0.51 5.54 -0.82
CA LEU A 116 0.56 7.00 -0.87
C LEU A 116 -0.72 7.65 -1.39
N ARG A 117 -1.54 7.01 -2.25
CA ARG A 117 -2.69 7.64 -2.90
C ARG A 117 -3.71 8.27 -1.92
N HIS A 118 -3.90 7.69 -0.74
CA HIS A 118 -4.81 8.21 0.27
C HIS A 118 -4.17 9.26 1.20
N ARG A 119 -2.94 9.66 0.91
CA ARG A 119 -2.14 10.67 1.64
C ARG A 119 -1.87 11.92 0.82
N ILE A 120 -2.45 11.99 -0.38
CA ILE A 120 -2.40 13.16 -1.28
C ILE A 120 -3.79 13.78 -1.31
N LYS A 121 -3.84 15.11 -1.18
CA LYS A 121 -5.04 15.90 -1.42
C LYS A 121 -4.78 16.80 -2.63
N LEU A 122 -5.65 16.71 -3.61
CA LEU A 122 -5.58 17.54 -4.81
C LEU A 122 -6.17 18.94 -4.55
N ARG A 123 -5.89 19.87 -5.44
CA ARG A 123 -6.60 21.13 -5.53
C ARG A 123 -7.95 20.90 -6.20
N ALA A 124 -8.94 21.71 -5.86
CA ALA A 124 -10.29 21.55 -6.41
C ALA A 124 -10.31 21.67 -7.94
N GLU A 125 -9.54 22.59 -8.48
CA GLU A 125 -9.42 22.81 -9.93
C GLU A 125 -8.88 21.55 -10.63
N ALA A 126 -7.86 20.90 -10.04
CA ALA A 126 -7.28 19.68 -10.58
C ALA A 126 -8.25 18.48 -10.53
N GLU A 127 -9.07 18.39 -9.48
CA GLU A 127 -10.13 17.38 -9.39
C GLU A 127 -11.20 17.59 -10.49
N MET A 128 -11.57 18.85 -10.76
CA MET A 128 -12.51 19.20 -11.84
C MET A 128 -11.96 18.86 -13.24
N GLU A 129 -10.64 18.95 -13.41
CA GLU A 129 -9.91 18.54 -14.62
C GLU A 129 -9.75 17.01 -14.76
N GLY A 130 -10.24 16.23 -13.80
CA GLY A 130 -10.15 14.78 -13.80
C GLY A 130 -8.81 14.20 -13.35
N ILE A 131 -7.93 15.03 -12.77
CA ILE A 131 -6.69 14.56 -12.16
C ILE A 131 -7.02 13.72 -10.93
N THR A 132 -6.31 12.63 -10.74
CA THR A 132 -6.50 11.72 -9.62
C THR A 132 -5.22 11.58 -8.79
N PRO A 133 -5.30 11.23 -7.49
CA PRO A 133 -4.10 10.90 -6.72
C PRO A 133 -3.27 9.78 -7.33
N GLN A 134 -3.90 8.87 -8.06
CA GLN A 134 -3.21 7.81 -8.81
C GLN A 134 -2.36 8.40 -9.94
N SER A 135 -2.95 9.25 -10.80
CA SER A 135 -2.22 9.86 -11.92
C SER A 135 -1.05 10.73 -11.45
N VAL A 136 -1.18 11.39 -10.29
CA VAL A 136 -0.08 12.12 -9.64
C VAL A 136 1.07 11.19 -9.27
N ILE A 137 0.78 10.06 -8.59
CA ILE A 137 1.82 9.09 -8.19
C ILE A 137 2.50 8.50 -9.42
N GLU A 138 1.73 8.10 -10.44
CA GLU A 138 2.27 7.56 -11.69
C GLU A 138 3.18 8.58 -12.41
N SER A 139 2.81 9.85 -12.39
CA SER A 139 3.64 10.93 -12.94
C SER A 139 4.95 11.08 -12.15
N VAL A 140 4.88 11.09 -10.83
CA VAL A 140 6.07 11.18 -9.96
C VAL A 140 7.00 9.98 -10.17
N LEU A 141 6.46 8.77 -10.27
CA LEU A 141 7.24 7.56 -10.53
C LEU A 141 7.96 7.57 -11.88
N ARG A 142 7.41 8.28 -12.89
CA ARG A 142 8.05 8.46 -14.20
C ARG A 142 9.14 9.52 -14.20
N THR A 143 8.98 10.56 -13.40
CA THR A 143 9.87 11.75 -13.43
C THR A 143 11.04 11.66 -12.47
N VAL A 144 10.89 10.97 -11.35
CA VAL A 144 11.98 10.83 -10.36
C VAL A 144 12.97 9.75 -10.83
N PRO A 145 14.25 10.09 -10.97
CA PRO A 145 15.28 9.12 -11.42
C PRO A 145 15.39 7.94 -10.47
N VAL A 146 15.48 6.75 -11.05
CA VAL A 146 15.70 5.51 -10.30
C VAL A 146 17.18 5.39 -9.98
N PRO A 147 17.59 5.09 -8.74
CA PRO A 147 18.98 4.84 -8.39
C PRO A 147 19.50 3.61 -9.14
N ARG A 148 20.78 3.69 -9.54
CA ARG A 148 21.52 2.60 -10.23
C ARG A 148 22.19 1.69 -9.23
#